data_bf4ccee7bdb5dbac89f7614dcaae424b
#
_entry.id   bf4ccee7bdb5dbac89f7614dcaae424b
#
_cell.length_a   1.000
_cell.length_b   1.000
_cell.length_c   1.000
_cell.angle_alpha   90.00
_cell.angle_beta   90.00
_cell.angle_gamma   90.00
#
_symmetry.space_group_name_H-M   'P 1'
#
loop_
_entity.id
_entity.type
_entity.pdbx_description
1 polymer ?
#
loop_
_entity_poly.entity_id
_entity_poly.type
_entity_poly.pdbx_seq_one_letter_code
_entity_poly.pdbx_strand_id
1 'polypeptide(L)'
;MTSSRERLRQTLNHEEPDQVVVDLGSTAITGIHAQALYNLREALGLEKRRVKICEPLQLLGEVEEDVRQKLHIDCVDLSNGYNMFGFSNGGRKSWTLPSGLGVDVPGDFNTTVDGAGRTYLYPQGDVSVPPAAVLPEGGCFFDNIVRGNCSCDEAEERSAREDFREDSGLLSDSQLRHMEELCNYYYNETDYGIIYSSAIASLGDFALIPGPGVKHPKGVRDLPDFMMAGLLCPDYIHELFEMQTEVALKNAELIYQACGNKIQAIYVSGADFGTQNGPYMSLESFREFYKPYHTRINSWIHEHTQWKTFFHSCGAVADFLQDFYESGVDILNPVQLSARGMDGKMLKEQWGDKFVFWGGGVDTQKTLPFGTPEEVYQEVTERLELFSKGGGFVFNTVHNIQANVPVENLAAMFQALNDFRGIKKRN
;
A
#
# COMPACT_ATOMS: atom_id res chain seq x y z
N MET A 1 7.35 20.56 21.25
CA MET A 1 6.49 19.72 20.39
C MET A 1 7.27 18.49 20.03
N THR A 2 6.67 17.34 20.12
CA THR A 2 7.23 16.05 19.75
C THR A 2 7.52 16.02 18.24
N SER A 3 8.60 15.39 17.77
CA SER A 3 8.85 15.23 16.34
C SER A 3 7.85 14.25 15.71
N SER A 4 7.64 14.32 14.39
CA SER A 4 6.78 13.38 13.66
C SER A 4 7.19 11.93 13.87
N ARG A 5 8.51 11.65 13.84
CA ARG A 5 9.06 10.31 14.08
C ARG A 5 8.79 9.82 15.50
N GLU A 6 8.97 10.67 16.49
CA GLU A 6 8.70 10.29 17.89
C GLU A 6 7.20 10.08 18.12
N ARG A 7 6.36 10.94 17.55
CA ARG A 7 4.90 10.80 17.57
C ARG A 7 4.47 9.47 16.95
N LEU A 8 5.07 9.09 15.82
CA LEU A 8 4.82 7.78 15.22
C LEU A 8 5.28 6.64 16.14
N ARG A 9 6.47 6.71 16.76
CA ARG A 9 6.94 5.69 17.70
C ARG A 9 6.00 5.51 18.89
N GLN A 10 5.53 6.59 19.49
CA GLN A 10 4.53 6.54 20.57
C GLN A 10 3.26 5.83 20.07
N THR A 11 2.73 6.25 18.92
CA THR A 11 1.54 5.64 18.33
C THR A 11 1.72 4.14 18.08
N LEU A 12 2.86 3.72 17.54
CA LEU A 12 3.19 2.32 17.25
C LEU A 12 3.39 1.47 18.52
N ASN A 13 3.60 2.09 19.67
CA ASN A 13 3.69 1.45 20.98
C ASN A 13 2.44 1.61 21.84
N HIS A 14 1.31 2.01 21.24
CA HIS A 14 0.05 2.27 21.92
C HIS A 14 0.15 3.32 23.03
N GLU A 15 1.02 4.31 22.84
CA GLU A 15 1.13 5.49 23.67
C GLU A 15 0.44 6.66 22.95
N GLU A 16 -0.35 7.45 23.68
CA GLU A 16 -1.05 8.59 23.09
C GLU A 16 -0.06 9.74 22.82
N PRO A 17 0.15 10.12 21.54
CA PRO A 17 1.03 11.21 21.17
C PRO A 17 0.40 12.57 21.45
N ASP A 18 1.21 13.64 21.40
CA ASP A 18 0.72 15.02 21.52
C ASP A 18 -0.25 15.45 20.42
N GLN A 19 -0.19 14.79 19.26
CA GLN A 19 -1.11 14.94 18.13
C GLN A 19 -1.24 13.60 17.40
N VAL A 20 -2.42 13.33 16.82
CA VAL A 20 -2.61 12.15 15.96
C VAL A 20 -1.63 12.17 14.79
N VAL A 21 -1.02 11.02 14.50
CA VAL A 21 -0.14 10.86 13.35
C VAL A 21 -0.96 10.88 12.05
N VAL A 22 -0.45 11.56 11.04
CA VAL A 22 -1.08 11.67 9.72
C VAL A 22 -0.16 11.09 8.66
N ASP A 23 -0.70 10.16 7.88
CA ASP A 23 -0.05 9.63 6.69
C ASP A 23 -0.81 10.02 5.41
N LEU A 24 -0.07 10.32 4.37
CA LEU A 24 -0.53 10.39 2.99
C LEU A 24 0.66 10.10 2.08
N GLY A 25 0.63 8.94 1.43
CA GLY A 25 1.62 8.57 0.41
C GLY A 25 2.89 7.93 0.96
N SER A 26 2.91 7.43 2.20
CA SER A 26 4.04 6.65 2.71
C SER A 26 4.08 5.21 2.16
N THR A 27 3.01 4.75 1.52
CA THR A 27 2.92 3.46 0.82
C THR A 27 2.07 3.58 -0.44
N ALA A 28 2.10 2.55 -1.30
CA ALA A 28 1.25 2.48 -2.50
C ALA A 28 -0.26 2.30 -2.20
N ILE A 29 -0.62 2.08 -0.95
CA ILE A 29 -2.00 1.86 -0.48
C ILE A 29 -2.53 2.99 0.41
N THR A 30 -1.72 4.01 0.66
CA THR A 30 -2.07 5.19 1.47
C THR A 30 -1.92 6.50 0.68
N GLY A 31 -1.93 6.39 -0.65
CA GLY A 31 -1.61 7.46 -1.57
C GLY A 31 -2.80 8.29 -2.08
N ILE A 32 -2.52 9.10 -3.08
CA ILE A 32 -3.48 9.98 -3.73
C ILE A 32 -3.27 9.97 -5.24
N HIS A 33 -4.33 9.81 -6.02
CA HIS A 33 -4.28 9.89 -7.47
C HIS A 33 -3.75 11.25 -7.94
N ALA A 34 -2.94 11.26 -8.98
CA ALA A 34 -2.26 12.48 -9.46
C ALA A 34 -3.23 13.64 -9.80
N GLN A 35 -4.43 13.36 -10.32
CA GLN A 35 -5.44 14.37 -10.56
C GLN A 35 -5.92 15.02 -9.27
N ALA A 36 -6.25 14.22 -8.26
CA ALA A 36 -6.69 14.73 -6.96
C ALA A 36 -5.58 15.51 -6.25
N LEU A 37 -4.33 15.02 -6.34
CA LEU A 37 -3.16 15.72 -5.79
C LEU A 37 -2.92 17.07 -6.49
N TYR A 38 -3.04 17.12 -7.82
CA TYR A 38 -2.92 18.38 -8.55
C TYR A 38 -3.98 19.39 -8.09
N ASN A 39 -5.24 18.99 -8.00
CA ASN A 39 -6.33 19.84 -7.53
C ASN A 39 -6.12 20.31 -6.08
N LEU A 40 -5.64 19.39 -5.22
CA LEU A 40 -5.32 19.70 -3.83
C LEU A 40 -4.17 20.72 -3.72
N ARG A 41 -3.11 20.59 -4.52
CA ARG A 41 -2.00 21.56 -4.57
C ARG A 41 -2.50 22.96 -4.93
N GLU A 42 -3.40 23.07 -5.92
CA GLU A 42 -4.00 24.37 -6.29
C GLU A 42 -4.82 24.97 -5.14
N ALA A 43 -5.66 24.15 -4.47
CA ALA A 43 -6.46 24.60 -3.32
C ALA A 43 -5.62 25.03 -2.11
N LEU A 44 -4.45 24.41 -1.92
CA LEU A 44 -3.49 24.77 -0.88
C LEU A 44 -2.66 26.02 -1.23
N GLY A 45 -2.81 26.56 -2.44
CA GLY A 45 -2.03 27.71 -2.93
C GLY A 45 -0.55 27.39 -3.17
N LEU A 46 -0.23 26.13 -3.43
CA LEU A 46 1.13 25.70 -3.74
C LEU A 46 1.46 25.96 -5.21
N GLU A 47 2.76 25.97 -5.53
CA GLU A 47 3.23 26.16 -6.89
C GLU A 47 2.60 25.15 -7.86
N LYS A 48 2.11 25.68 -9.02
CA LYS A 48 1.58 24.84 -10.10
C LYS A 48 2.75 24.16 -10.80
N ARG A 49 2.81 22.84 -10.66
CA ARG A 49 3.79 22.00 -11.34
C ARG A 49 3.19 20.66 -11.71
N ARG A 50 3.82 19.94 -12.61
CA ARG A 50 3.42 18.59 -12.95
C ARG A 50 3.56 17.69 -11.75
N VAL A 51 2.56 16.85 -11.52
CA VAL A 51 2.63 15.80 -10.50
C VAL A 51 3.46 14.65 -11.05
N LYS A 52 4.39 14.14 -10.26
CA LYS A 52 5.17 12.95 -10.57
C LYS A 52 4.38 11.71 -10.19
N ILE A 53 4.26 10.75 -11.11
CA ILE A 53 3.66 9.45 -10.81
C ILE A 53 4.68 8.58 -10.09
N CYS A 54 4.40 8.15 -8.87
CA CYS A 54 5.25 7.24 -8.10
C CYS A 54 4.75 5.79 -8.11
N GLU A 55 3.44 5.56 -8.29
CA GLU A 55 2.82 4.24 -8.41
C GLU A 55 1.99 4.19 -9.71
N PRO A 56 2.47 3.42 -10.73
CA PRO A 56 1.89 3.46 -12.08
C PRO A 56 0.53 2.78 -12.23
N LEU A 57 0.18 1.74 -11.43
CA LEU A 57 -1.07 1.00 -11.61
C LEU A 57 -2.28 1.88 -11.32
N GLN A 58 -2.26 2.58 -10.20
CA GLN A 58 -3.35 3.47 -9.76
C GLN A 58 -3.07 4.94 -10.10
N LEU A 59 -1.98 5.26 -10.82
CA LEU A 59 -1.57 6.60 -11.19
C LEU A 59 -1.44 7.53 -9.99
N LEU A 60 -0.86 7.02 -8.88
CA LEU A 60 -0.66 7.81 -7.66
C LEU A 60 0.45 8.84 -7.85
N GLY A 61 0.20 10.03 -7.33
CA GLY A 61 1.13 11.13 -7.33
C GLY A 61 2.08 11.11 -6.13
N GLU A 62 3.34 11.46 -6.36
CA GLU A 62 4.34 11.66 -5.31
C GLU A 62 3.92 12.84 -4.41
N VAL A 63 3.73 12.57 -3.12
CA VAL A 63 3.45 13.61 -2.12
C VAL A 63 4.78 14.28 -1.77
N GLU A 64 5.05 15.42 -2.41
CA GLU A 64 6.30 16.14 -2.27
C GLU A 64 6.37 16.96 -0.97
N GLU A 65 7.56 17.44 -0.63
CA GLU A 65 7.87 18.09 0.65
C GLU A 65 6.95 19.28 0.96
N ASP A 66 6.65 20.12 -0.03
CA ASP A 66 5.76 21.29 0.15
C ASP A 66 4.32 20.88 0.55
N VAL A 67 3.82 19.77 0.01
CA VAL A 67 2.53 19.19 0.38
C VAL A 67 2.59 18.61 1.79
N ARG A 68 3.65 17.82 2.10
CA ARG A 68 3.83 17.25 3.44
C ARG A 68 3.85 18.33 4.52
N GLN A 69 4.63 19.38 4.30
CA GLN A 69 4.70 20.50 5.25
C GLN A 69 3.37 21.22 5.40
N LYS A 70 2.68 21.49 4.27
CA LYS A 70 1.42 22.24 4.27
C LYS A 70 0.29 21.48 4.96
N LEU A 71 0.27 20.16 4.86
CA LEU A 71 -0.74 19.27 5.43
C LEU A 71 -0.31 18.65 6.76
N HIS A 72 0.90 18.96 7.24
CA HIS A 72 1.47 18.41 8.47
C HIS A 72 1.47 16.87 8.50
N ILE A 73 1.90 16.25 7.39
CA ILE A 73 2.04 14.81 7.25
C ILE A 73 3.28 14.36 8.02
N ASP A 74 3.16 13.24 8.74
CA ASP A 74 4.18 12.75 9.67
C ASP A 74 5.06 11.63 9.08
N CYS A 75 4.63 10.98 7.98
CA CYS A 75 5.28 9.79 7.44
C CYS A 75 5.88 10.03 6.04
N VAL A 76 6.94 9.29 5.71
CA VAL A 76 7.57 9.27 4.39
C VAL A 76 7.78 7.85 3.90
N ASP A 77 7.75 7.71 2.58
CA ASP A 77 8.04 6.50 1.84
C ASP A 77 9.56 6.23 1.76
N LEU A 78 9.97 5.02 2.13
CA LEU A 78 11.28 4.46 1.84
C LEU A 78 11.11 3.32 0.84
N SER A 79 10.99 3.64 -0.44
CA SER A 79 10.91 2.64 -1.50
C SER A 79 12.30 2.15 -1.93
N ASN A 80 12.32 1.01 -2.61
CA ASN A 80 13.54 0.48 -3.24
C ASN A 80 13.84 1.15 -4.61
N GLY A 81 13.06 2.16 -5.01
CA GLY A 81 13.21 2.91 -6.25
C GLY A 81 12.60 2.24 -7.49
N TYR A 82 11.95 1.09 -7.35
CA TYR A 82 11.26 0.36 -8.42
C TYR A 82 9.77 0.20 -8.13
N ASN A 83 8.98 0.00 -9.18
CA ASN A 83 7.54 -0.26 -9.07
C ASN A 83 7.19 -1.70 -9.47
N MET A 84 5.93 -2.08 -9.31
CA MET A 84 5.44 -3.43 -9.56
C MET A 84 5.56 -3.89 -11.01
N PHE A 85 5.73 -2.97 -11.97
CA PHE A 85 5.97 -3.31 -13.38
C PHE A 85 7.45 -3.61 -13.68
N GLY A 86 8.33 -3.62 -12.69
CA GLY A 86 9.73 -4.02 -12.79
C GLY A 86 10.66 -2.96 -13.39
N PHE A 87 10.25 -1.67 -13.42
CA PHE A 87 11.11 -0.59 -13.86
C PHE A 87 11.32 0.47 -12.75
N SER A 88 12.42 1.22 -12.88
CA SER A 88 12.77 2.29 -11.94
C SER A 88 11.77 3.45 -12.01
N ASN A 89 11.48 4.06 -10.87
CA ASN A 89 10.71 5.30 -10.77
C ASN A 89 11.50 6.55 -11.19
N GLY A 90 12.75 6.42 -11.61
CA GLY A 90 13.60 7.51 -12.11
C GLY A 90 13.40 7.85 -13.58
N GLY A 91 14.27 8.71 -14.12
CA GLY A 91 14.34 9.03 -15.55
C GLY A 91 13.06 9.64 -16.11
N ARG A 92 12.45 10.59 -15.41
CA ARG A 92 11.11 11.14 -15.67
C ARG A 92 10.90 11.65 -17.10
N LYS A 93 9.70 11.38 -17.67
CA LYS A 93 9.22 11.91 -18.94
C LYS A 93 7.76 12.38 -18.82
N SER A 94 7.38 13.29 -19.72
CA SER A 94 6.01 13.81 -19.76
C SER A 94 5.02 12.79 -20.30
N TRP A 95 3.86 12.72 -19.66
CA TRP A 95 2.71 11.95 -20.10
C TRP A 95 1.42 12.73 -19.81
N THR A 96 0.30 12.34 -20.42
CA THR A 96 -0.98 13.02 -20.22
C THR A 96 -2.02 12.01 -19.72
N LEU A 97 -2.63 12.30 -18.58
CA LEU A 97 -3.76 11.52 -18.04
C LEU A 97 -4.96 11.58 -18.99
N PRO A 98 -5.91 10.61 -18.94
CA PRO A 98 -7.16 10.68 -19.70
C PRO A 98 -7.96 11.96 -19.48
N SER A 99 -7.84 12.59 -18.32
CA SER A 99 -8.42 13.90 -18.00
C SER A 99 -7.82 15.09 -18.75
N GLY A 100 -6.73 14.89 -19.49
CA GLY A 100 -5.96 15.95 -20.15
C GLY A 100 -4.88 16.59 -19.26
N LEU A 101 -4.75 16.21 -17.98
CA LEU A 101 -3.72 16.71 -17.09
C LEU A 101 -2.34 16.16 -17.49
N GLY A 102 -1.37 17.05 -17.68
CA GLY A 102 0.03 16.69 -17.87
C GLY A 102 0.69 16.28 -16.56
N VAL A 103 1.32 15.09 -16.55
CA VAL A 103 2.06 14.52 -15.42
C VAL A 103 3.45 14.08 -15.86
N ASP A 104 4.34 13.82 -14.90
CA ASP A 104 5.65 13.23 -15.15
C ASP A 104 5.65 11.78 -14.67
N VAL A 105 5.90 10.87 -15.62
CA VAL A 105 5.93 9.41 -15.37
C VAL A 105 7.38 8.90 -15.37
N PRO A 106 7.65 7.71 -14.80
CA PRO A 106 8.96 7.05 -14.91
C PRO A 106 9.44 6.93 -16.37
N GLY A 107 10.76 6.93 -16.59
CA GLY A 107 11.34 6.88 -17.94
C GLY A 107 10.90 5.68 -18.76
N ASP A 108 10.80 4.53 -18.12
CA ASP A 108 10.38 3.26 -18.75
C ASP A 108 8.86 3.00 -18.66
N PHE A 109 8.06 3.99 -18.29
CA PHE A 109 6.59 3.96 -18.40
C PHE A 109 6.18 4.05 -19.86
N ASN A 110 6.38 2.97 -20.61
CA ASN A 110 6.06 2.90 -22.05
C ASN A 110 4.64 2.37 -22.25
N THR A 111 3.85 3.13 -23.04
CA THR A 111 2.45 2.81 -23.31
C THR A 111 2.16 2.80 -24.81
N THR A 112 1.15 2.01 -25.21
CA THR A 112 0.53 2.06 -26.54
C THR A 112 -0.96 2.30 -26.38
N VAL A 113 -1.60 2.85 -27.43
CA VAL A 113 -3.05 3.08 -27.45
C VAL A 113 -3.64 2.33 -28.62
N ASP A 114 -4.73 1.60 -28.42
CA ASP A 114 -5.44 0.89 -29.47
C ASP A 114 -6.53 1.75 -30.14
N GLY A 115 -7.19 1.18 -31.16
CA GLY A 115 -8.25 1.86 -31.90
C GLY A 115 -9.53 2.13 -31.11
N ALA A 116 -9.67 1.58 -29.90
CA ALA A 116 -10.76 1.82 -28.95
C ALA A 116 -10.37 2.80 -27.84
N GLY A 117 -9.22 3.46 -27.92
CA GLY A 117 -8.76 4.43 -26.92
C GLY A 117 -8.21 3.82 -25.63
N ARG A 118 -8.05 2.50 -25.54
CA ARG A 118 -7.48 1.83 -24.36
C ARG A 118 -5.97 1.99 -24.37
N THR A 119 -5.40 2.33 -23.22
CA THR A 119 -3.95 2.49 -23.06
C THR A 119 -3.35 1.25 -22.37
N TYR A 120 -2.30 0.69 -22.96
CA TYR A 120 -1.61 -0.50 -22.46
C TYR A 120 -0.26 -0.12 -21.86
N LEU A 121 0.06 -0.73 -20.69
CA LEU A 121 1.35 -0.59 -20.01
C LEU A 121 2.11 -1.92 -20.04
N TYR A 122 3.43 -1.85 -20.16
CA TYR A 122 4.28 -3.00 -20.44
C TYR A 122 5.24 -3.32 -19.28
N PRO A 123 5.51 -4.62 -19.01
CA PRO A 123 6.48 -5.03 -18.02
C PRO A 123 7.88 -4.53 -18.39
N GLN A 124 8.60 -3.98 -17.44
CA GLN A 124 9.95 -3.44 -17.62
C GLN A 124 10.06 -2.40 -18.77
N GLY A 125 8.93 -1.80 -19.14
CA GLY A 125 8.85 -0.85 -20.26
C GLY A 125 9.02 -1.47 -21.66
N ASP A 126 9.04 -2.79 -21.77
CA ASP A 126 9.34 -3.52 -23.03
C ASP A 126 8.08 -3.72 -23.88
N VAL A 127 7.87 -2.86 -24.87
CA VAL A 127 6.73 -2.92 -25.79
C VAL A 127 6.79 -4.08 -26.81
N SER A 128 7.86 -4.86 -26.82
CA SER A 128 7.98 -6.04 -27.70
C SER A 128 7.32 -7.30 -27.12
N VAL A 129 6.90 -7.26 -25.85
CA VAL A 129 6.20 -8.36 -25.17
C VAL A 129 4.72 -8.00 -24.94
N PRO A 130 3.85 -8.96 -24.58
CA PRO A 130 2.45 -8.67 -24.26
C PRO A 130 2.31 -7.67 -23.11
N PRO A 131 1.35 -6.72 -23.17
CA PRO A 131 1.13 -5.73 -22.13
C PRO A 131 0.72 -6.37 -20.80
N ALA A 132 1.14 -5.77 -19.70
CA ALA A 132 0.86 -6.23 -18.35
C ALA A 132 -0.39 -5.60 -17.74
N ALA A 133 -0.79 -4.43 -18.21
CA ALA A 133 -1.97 -3.76 -17.71
C ALA A 133 -2.64 -2.92 -18.80
N VAL A 134 -3.94 -2.64 -18.61
CA VAL A 134 -4.77 -1.84 -19.51
C VAL A 134 -5.51 -0.75 -18.73
N LEU A 135 -5.44 0.47 -19.20
CA LEU A 135 -6.28 1.57 -18.76
C LEU A 135 -7.44 1.69 -19.74
N PRO A 136 -8.69 1.44 -19.32
CA PRO A 136 -9.88 1.59 -20.16
C PRO A 136 -10.04 3.04 -20.65
N GLU A 137 -10.74 3.23 -21.76
CA GLU A 137 -11.12 4.58 -22.20
C GLU A 137 -11.91 5.31 -21.07
N GLY A 138 -11.46 6.49 -20.69
CA GLY A 138 -12.05 7.25 -19.57
C GLY A 138 -11.79 6.68 -18.18
N GLY A 139 -10.99 5.61 -18.06
CA GLY A 139 -10.58 5.06 -16.77
C GLY A 139 -9.60 5.95 -16.03
N CYS A 140 -9.49 5.73 -14.72
CA CYS A 140 -8.60 6.49 -13.84
C CYS A 140 -7.38 5.68 -13.35
N PHE A 141 -7.36 4.36 -13.57
CA PHE A 141 -6.28 3.47 -13.15
C PHE A 141 -6.20 2.27 -14.11
N PHE A 142 -5.07 1.61 -14.10
CA PHE A 142 -4.85 0.41 -14.92
C PHE A 142 -5.40 -0.84 -14.24
N ASP A 143 -5.97 -1.74 -15.03
CA ASP A 143 -6.31 -3.10 -14.64
C ASP A 143 -5.21 -4.06 -15.09
N ASN A 144 -4.81 -5.00 -14.23
CA ASN A 144 -3.85 -6.03 -14.60
C ASN A 144 -4.39 -6.95 -15.70
N ILE A 145 -3.52 -7.37 -16.60
CA ILE A 145 -3.81 -8.36 -17.65
C ILE A 145 -3.19 -9.69 -17.24
N VAL A 146 -4.02 -10.73 -17.18
CA VAL A 146 -3.55 -12.11 -16.97
C VAL A 146 -2.81 -12.61 -18.20
N ARG A 147 -1.59 -13.11 -18.02
CA ARG A 147 -0.70 -13.60 -19.07
C ARG A 147 -0.05 -14.91 -18.63
N GLY A 148 0.08 -15.85 -19.53
CA GLY A 148 0.81 -17.10 -19.28
C GLY A 148 0.19 -17.99 -18.18
N ASN A 149 -1.13 -17.86 -17.95
CA ASN A 149 -1.85 -18.67 -16.97
C ASN A 149 -1.85 -20.15 -17.34
N CYS A 150 -1.68 -21.03 -16.37
CA CYS A 150 -1.95 -22.46 -16.48
C CYS A 150 -3.09 -22.88 -15.55
N SER A 151 -3.74 -23.99 -15.86
CA SER A 151 -4.76 -24.58 -14.99
C SER A 151 -4.13 -25.25 -13.74
N CYS A 152 -4.95 -25.53 -12.72
CA CYS A 152 -4.48 -26.29 -11.57
C CYS A 152 -4.02 -27.72 -11.93
N ASP A 153 -4.69 -28.37 -12.88
CA ASP A 153 -4.28 -29.73 -13.35
C ASP A 153 -2.88 -29.68 -13.98
N GLU A 154 -2.55 -28.63 -14.75
CA GLU A 154 -1.20 -28.44 -15.29
C GLU A 154 -0.19 -28.07 -14.21
N ALA A 155 -0.61 -27.37 -13.14
CA ALA A 155 0.25 -26.96 -12.05
C ALA A 155 0.75 -28.13 -11.20
N GLU A 156 -0.01 -29.24 -11.09
CA GLU A 156 0.42 -30.44 -10.37
C GLU A 156 1.71 -31.06 -10.93
N GLU A 157 1.97 -30.90 -12.25
CA GLU A 157 3.17 -31.43 -12.92
C GLU A 157 4.31 -30.40 -13.00
N ARG A 158 4.16 -29.21 -12.39
CA ARG A 158 5.08 -28.07 -12.49
C ARG A 158 5.70 -27.74 -11.14
N SER A 159 6.81 -27.00 -11.18
CA SER A 159 7.39 -26.38 -9.99
C SER A 159 6.96 -24.92 -9.90
N ALA A 160 6.29 -24.57 -8.83
CA ALA A 160 5.93 -23.18 -8.54
C ALA A 160 7.18 -22.29 -8.40
N ARG A 161 8.27 -22.83 -7.84
CA ARG A 161 9.57 -22.14 -7.71
C ARG A 161 10.15 -21.73 -9.06
N GLU A 162 10.02 -22.59 -10.08
CA GLU A 162 10.48 -22.26 -11.43
C GLU A 162 9.53 -21.30 -12.16
N ASP A 163 8.22 -21.44 -11.94
CA ASP A 163 7.21 -20.59 -12.57
C ASP A 163 7.22 -19.15 -12.05
N PHE A 164 7.50 -18.96 -10.74
CA PHE A 164 7.50 -17.66 -10.09
C PHE A 164 8.91 -17.12 -9.76
N ARG A 165 9.95 -17.74 -10.32
CA ARG A 165 11.35 -17.34 -10.05
C ARG A 165 11.63 -15.87 -10.38
N GLU A 166 11.00 -15.32 -11.42
CA GLU A 166 11.21 -13.94 -11.88
C GLU A 166 10.38 -12.92 -11.11
N ASP A 167 9.36 -13.37 -10.35
CA ASP A 167 8.51 -12.49 -9.54
C ASP A 167 9.18 -12.10 -8.22
N SER A 168 10.05 -12.96 -7.71
CA SER A 168 10.64 -12.81 -6.39
C SER A 168 12.16 -12.88 -6.48
N GLY A 169 12.81 -11.76 -6.27
CA GLY A 169 14.25 -11.64 -6.33
C GLY A 169 14.86 -10.96 -5.10
N LEU A 170 16.17 -11.17 -4.91
CA LEU A 170 16.91 -10.41 -3.91
C LEU A 170 17.08 -8.97 -4.39
N LEU A 171 17.03 -8.04 -3.44
CA LEU A 171 17.36 -6.64 -3.68
C LEU A 171 18.78 -6.51 -4.21
N SER A 172 18.93 -5.78 -5.29
CA SER A 172 20.24 -5.52 -5.89
C SER A 172 21.05 -4.50 -5.06
N ASP A 173 22.37 -4.52 -5.21
CA ASP A 173 23.26 -3.54 -4.57
C ASP A 173 22.87 -2.07 -4.89
N SER A 174 22.32 -1.82 -6.07
CA SER A 174 21.87 -0.47 -6.46
C SER A 174 20.59 -0.06 -5.71
N GLN A 175 19.67 -0.98 -5.51
CA GLN A 175 18.46 -0.73 -4.70
C GLN A 175 18.82 -0.52 -3.23
N LEU A 176 19.71 -1.35 -2.69
CA LEU A 176 20.16 -1.23 -1.30
C LEU A 176 20.90 0.09 -1.05
N ARG A 177 21.79 0.51 -1.95
CA ARG A 177 22.45 1.84 -1.86
C ARG A 177 21.45 2.98 -1.92
N HIS A 178 20.49 2.93 -2.85
CA HIS A 178 19.44 3.93 -2.94
C HIS A 178 18.64 4.04 -1.63
N MET A 179 18.26 2.91 -1.06
CA MET A 179 17.54 2.87 0.22
C MET A 179 18.38 3.39 1.38
N GLU A 180 19.66 3.01 1.44
CA GLU A 180 20.58 3.49 2.47
C GLU A 180 20.74 5.01 2.42
N GLU A 181 20.96 5.58 1.24
CA GLU A 181 21.10 7.02 1.02
C GLU A 181 19.81 7.76 1.42
N LEU A 182 18.64 7.29 0.95
CA LEU A 182 17.34 7.89 1.25
C LEU A 182 16.97 7.77 2.74
N CYS A 183 17.21 6.61 3.33
CA CYS A 183 16.98 6.36 4.76
C CYS A 183 17.87 7.28 5.63
N ASN A 184 19.14 7.42 5.27
CA ASN A 184 20.08 8.32 5.97
C ASN A 184 19.64 9.78 5.84
N TYR A 185 19.21 10.21 4.66
CA TYR A 185 18.68 11.55 4.45
C TYR A 185 17.45 11.81 5.34
N TYR A 186 16.44 10.95 5.28
CA TYR A 186 15.24 11.14 6.10
C TYR A 186 15.53 11.09 7.60
N TYR A 187 16.43 10.22 8.02
CA TYR A 187 16.74 10.08 9.43
C TYR A 187 17.54 11.27 10.00
N ASN A 188 18.50 11.79 9.24
CA ASN A 188 19.41 12.84 9.71
C ASN A 188 18.92 14.25 9.41
N GLU A 189 18.21 14.45 8.30
CA GLU A 189 17.84 15.79 7.78
C GLU A 189 16.36 16.11 7.99
N THR A 190 15.54 15.15 8.47
CA THR A 190 14.11 15.36 8.70
C THR A 190 13.63 14.71 10.01
N ASP A 191 12.45 15.10 10.43
CA ASP A 191 11.76 14.53 11.61
C ASP A 191 10.68 13.49 11.26
N TYR A 192 10.52 13.13 9.98
CA TYR A 192 9.49 12.20 9.54
C TYR A 192 9.68 10.78 10.06
N GLY A 193 8.57 10.07 10.28
CA GLY A 193 8.56 8.63 10.44
C GLY A 193 8.81 7.95 9.10
N ILE A 194 9.67 6.94 9.07
CA ILE A 194 10.15 6.27 7.86
C ILE A 194 9.47 4.92 7.73
N ILE A 195 8.74 4.71 6.63
CA ILE A 195 8.01 3.46 6.35
C ILE A 195 8.66 2.80 5.14
N TYR A 196 9.14 1.57 5.29
CA TYR A 196 9.52 0.77 4.13
C TYR A 196 8.27 0.29 3.40
N SER A 197 8.06 0.75 2.18
CA SER A 197 6.79 0.72 1.47
C SER A 197 6.63 -0.38 0.44
N SER A 198 7.73 -1.02 0.02
CA SER A 198 7.65 -2.14 -0.93
C SER A 198 7.34 -3.43 -0.17
N ALA A 199 6.25 -4.13 -0.52
CA ALA A 199 5.95 -5.42 0.11
C ALA A 199 7.14 -6.37 -0.01
N ILE A 200 7.59 -6.93 1.14
CA ILE A 200 8.72 -7.87 1.12
C ILE A 200 8.34 -9.28 0.69
N ALA A 201 7.03 -9.60 0.77
CA ALA A 201 6.47 -10.86 0.29
C ALA A 201 5.14 -10.61 -0.41
N SER A 202 4.88 -11.28 -1.54
CA SER A 202 3.58 -11.19 -2.19
C SER A 202 2.53 -12.07 -1.51
N LEU A 203 2.85 -13.33 -1.21
CA LEU A 203 2.00 -14.31 -0.53
C LEU A 203 0.53 -14.23 -1.00
N GLY A 204 0.30 -14.28 -2.32
CA GLY A 204 -1.05 -14.23 -2.88
C GLY A 204 -1.67 -12.84 -2.99
N ASP A 205 -0.89 -11.76 -2.96
CA ASP A 205 -1.35 -10.41 -3.27
C ASP A 205 -1.96 -10.35 -4.68
N PHE A 206 -3.24 -9.99 -4.78
CA PHE A 206 -4.02 -10.00 -6.02
C PHE A 206 -3.43 -9.09 -7.11
N ALA A 207 -2.77 -8.02 -6.74
CA ALA A 207 -2.10 -7.13 -7.68
C ALA A 207 -0.82 -7.75 -8.27
N LEU A 208 -0.20 -8.71 -7.56
CA LEU A 208 1.07 -9.31 -7.94
C LEU A 208 0.94 -10.71 -8.57
N ILE A 209 -0.16 -11.45 -8.32
CA ILE A 209 -0.41 -12.76 -8.94
C ILE A 209 -0.25 -12.73 -10.46
N PRO A 210 -0.78 -11.74 -11.23
CA PRO A 210 -0.63 -11.70 -12.69
C PRO A 210 0.81 -11.50 -13.19
N GLY A 211 1.76 -11.20 -12.30
CA GLY A 211 3.15 -10.95 -12.64
C GLY A 211 3.37 -9.68 -13.47
N PRO A 212 2.88 -8.50 -13.02
CA PRO A 212 2.93 -7.28 -13.84
C PRO A 212 4.35 -6.87 -14.24
N GLY A 213 5.36 -7.19 -13.45
CA GLY A 213 6.78 -6.90 -13.75
C GLY A 213 7.50 -7.97 -14.57
N VAL A 214 6.88 -9.12 -14.83
CA VAL A 214 7.50 -10.27 -15.53
C VAL A 214 7.15 -10.22 -17.02
N LYS A 215 8.14 -10.35 -17.90
CA LYS A 215 7.92 -10.30 -19.36
C LYS A 215 7.13 -11.50 -19.87
N HIS A 216 7.43 -12.68 -19.36
CA HIS A 216 6.83 -13.94 -19.77
C HIS A 216 6.40 -14.76 -18.55
N PRO A 217 5.35 -14.30 -17.80
CA PRO A 217 4.89 -14.99 -16.61
C PRO A 217 4.44 -16.42 -16.91
N LYS A 218 4.67 -17.33 -15.98
CA LYS A 218 4.30 -18.75 -16.05
C LYS A 218 3.54 -19.12 -14.78
N GLY A 219 2.89 -20.27 -14.77
CA GLY A 219 2.20 -20.78 -13.60
C GLY A 219 0.76 -20.28 -13.48
N VAL A 220 0.19 -20.40 -12.30
CA VAL A 220 -1.20 -20.00 -12.03
C VAL A 220 -1.24 -18.49 -11.80
N ARG A 221 -1.81 -17.75 -12.75
CA ARG A 221 -1.79 -16.27 -12.80
C ARG A 221 -3.16 -15.63 -12.75
N ASP A 222 -4.21 -16.40 -13.05
CA ASP A 222 -5.58 -15.93 -12.94
C ASP A 222 -6.06 -16.03 -11.49
N LEU A 223 -6.72 -14.99 -10.97
CA LEU A 223 -7.09 -14.93 -9.56
C LEU A 223 -8.06 -16.07 -9.14
N PRO A 224 -9.15 -16.36 -9.87
CA PRO A 224 -9.97 -17.52 -9.59
C PRO A 224 -9.20 -18.84 -9.53
N ASP A 225 -8.32 -19.10 -10.52
CA ASP A 225 -7.49 -20.30 -10.56
C ASP A 225 -6.52 -20.35 -9.38
N PHE A 226 -5.90 -19.23 -9.03
CA PHE A 226 -4.99 -19.13 -7.89
C PHE A 226 -5.71 -19.44 -6.55
N MET A 227 -6.91 -18.92 -6.36
CA MET A 227 -7.70 -19.21 -5.16
C MET A 227 -8.13 -20.69 -5.09
N MET A 228 -8.42 -21.30 -6.25
CA MET A 228 -8.73 -22.71 -6.33
C MET A 228 -7.49 -23.61 -6.15
N ALA A 229 -6.31 -23.11 -6.48
CA ALA A 229 -5.06 -23.87 -6.41
C ALA A 229 -4.75 -24.37 -5.00
N GLY A 230 -5.08 -23.63 -3.94
CA GLY A 230 -4.97 -24.09 -2.57
C GLY A 230 -5.79 -25.35 -2.26
N LEU A 231 -6.87 -25.60 -3.00
CA LEU A 231 -7.71 -26.79 -2.84
C LEU A 231 -7.35 -27.91 -3.82
N LEU A 232 -6.92 -27.58 -5.03
CA LEU A 232 -6.72 -28.52 -6.14
C LEU A 232 -5.27 -28.98 -6.27
N CYS A 233 -4.30 -28.09 -6.00
CA CYS A 233 -2.87 -28.37 -6.07
C CYS A 233 -2.12 -27.71 -4.88
N PRO A 234 -2.40 -28.12 -3.63
CA PRO A 234 -1.90 -27.47 -2.42
C PRO A 234 -0.37 -27.42 -2.35
N ASP A 235 0.32 -28.47 -2.78
CA ASP A 235 1.78 -28.53 -2.78
C ASP A 235 2.41 -27.43 -3.64
N TYR A 236 1.77 -27.08 -4.75
CA TYR A 236 2.23 -25.98 -5.61
C TYR A 236 2.18 -24.63 -4.89
N ILE A 237 1.11 -24.36 -4.14
CA ILE A 237 0.96 -23.12 -3.34
C ILE A 237 1.96 -23.11 -2.17
N HIS A 238 2.16 -24.23 -1.50
CA HIS A 238 3.15 -24.36 -0.44
C HIS A 238 4.57 -24.12 -0.97
N GLU A 239 4.95 -24.70 -2.11
CA GLU A 239 6.25 -24.46 -2.76
C GLU A 239 6.46 -22.99 -3.11
N LEU A 240 5.41 -22.32 -3.67
CA LEU A 240 5.44 -20.91 -3.99
C LEU A 240 5.68 -20.05 -2.73
N PHE A 241 4.88 -20.25 -1.70
CA PHE A 241 4.95 -19.42 -0.50
C PHE A 241 6.21 -19.69 0.32
N GLU A 242 6.73 -20.91 0.30
CA GLU A 242 8.03 -21.23 0.88
C GLU A 242 9.15 -20.44 0.20
N MET A 243 9.20 -20.44 -1.14
CA MET A 243 10.17 -19.67 -1.93
C MET A 243 10.07 -18.18 -1.64
N GLN A 244 8.85 -17.62 -1.65
CA GLN A 244 8.62 -16.20 -1.38
C GLN A 244 9.04 -15.82 0.03
N THR A 245 8.80 -16.68 1.02
CA THR A 245 9.24 -16.49 2.41
C THR A 245 10.77 -16.51 2.54
N GLU A 246 11.45 -17.46 1.89
CA GLU A 246 12.92 -17.52 1.88
C GLU A 246 13.53 -16.22 1.31
N VAL A 247 12.96 -15.68 0.23
CA VAL A 247 13.40 -14.42 -0.38
C VAL A 247 13.09 -13.23 0.52
N ALA A 248 11.89 -13.20 1.12
CA ALA A 248 11.48 -12.15 2.03
C ALA A 248 12.40 -12.03 3.25
N LEU A 249 12.76 -13.15 3.87
CA LEU A 249 13.68 -13.19 5.02
C LEU A 249 15.07 -12.66 4.65
N LYS A 250 15.61 -13.06 3.50
CA LYS A 250 16.89 -12.55 3.01
C LYS A 250 16.83 -11.06 2.70
N ASN A 251 15.75 -10.58 2.07
CA ASN A 251 15.56 -9.16 1.79
C ASN A 251 15.40 -8.36 3.09
N ALA A 252 14.67 -8.86 4.09
CA ALA A 252 14.58 -8.22 5.40
C ALA A 252 15.94 -8.04 6.07
N GLU A 253 16.81 -9.07 6.00
CA GLU A 253 18.20 -8.99 6.48
C GLU A 253 19.01 -7.92 5.72
N LEU A 254 18.93 -7.88 4.39
CA LEU A 254 19.62 -6.90 3.55
C LEU A 254 19.15 -5.47 3.85
N ILE A 255 17.84 -5.26 4.00
CA ILE A 255 17.26 -3.98 4.39
C ILE A 255 17.76 -3.56 5.77
N TYR A 256 17.81 -4.50 6.72
CA TYR A 256 18.31 -4.20 8.05
C TYR A 256 19.80 -3.82 8.04
N GLN A 257 20.62 -4.48 7.23
CA GLN A 257 22.03 -4.12 7.05
C GLN A 257 22.20 -2.71 6.47
N ALA A 258 21.35 -2.30 5.52
CA ALA A 258 21.39 -0.99 4.88
C ALA A 258 20.83 0.13 5.77
N CYS A 259 19.70 -0.09 6.42
CA CYS A 259 18.91 0.95 7.07
C CYS A 259 18.90 0.86 8.61
N GLY A 260 19.13 -0.32 9.19
CA GLY A 260 19.07 -0.56 10.63
C GLY A 260 17.71 -0.21 11.23
N ASN A 261 17.71 0.17 12.49
CA ASN A 261 16.49 0.58 13.23
C ASN A 261 16.04 2.04 12.96
N LYS A 262 16.46 2.63 11.84
CA LYS A 262 15.97 3.96 11.41
C LYS A 262 14.54 3.89 10.85
N ILE A 263 14.12 2.74 10.34
CA ILE A 263 12.76 2.45 9.86
C ILE A 263 11.84 2.21 11.07
N GLN A 264 10.60 2.72 11.03
CA GLN A 264 9.60 2.50 12.08
C GLN A 264 8.66 1.34 11.75
N ALA A 265 8.27 1.18 10.48
CA ALA A 265 7.41 0.08 10.04
C ALA A 265 7.86 -0.46 8.67
N ILE A 266 7.66 -1.74 8.46
CA ILE A 266 7.96 -2.44 7.21
C ILE A 266 6.69 -3.07 6.64
N TYR A 267 6.41 -2.79 5.35
CA TYR A 267 5.27 -3.36 4.64
C TYR A 267 5.56 -4.83 4.29
N VAL A 268 4.82 -5.74 4.91
CA VAL A 268 5.08 -7.18 4.77
C VAL A 268 4.34 -7.76 3.57
N SER A 269 3.02 -7.59 3.50
CA SER A 269 2.19 -8.15 2.43
C SER A 269 0.91 -7.32 2.25
N GLY A 270 0.38 -7.31 1.00
CA GLY A 270 -0.88 -6.69 0.60
C GLY A 270 -1.95 -7.70 0.17
N ALA A 271 -1.85 -8.94 0.62
CA ALA A 271 -2.84 -9.95 0.27
C ALA A 271 -4.19 -9.66 0.91
N ASP A 272 -5.24 -9.51 0.10
CA ASP A 272 -6.61 -9.31 0.56
C ASP A 272 -7.26 -10.62 0.97
N PHE A 273 -7.88 -10.65 2.15
CA PHE A 273 -8.63 -11.80 2.68
C PHE A 273 -10.13 -11.55 2.79
N GLY A 274 -10.59 -10.32 2.60
CA GLY A 274 -11.99 -9.94 2.72
C GLY A 274 -12.57 -9.26 1.48
N THR A 275 -13.85 -9.59 1.20
CA THR A 275 -14.71 -8.78 0.33
C THR A 275 -15.48 -7.75 1.16
N GLN A 276 -16.33 -6.95 0.53
CA GLN A 276 -17.29 -6.07 1.24
C GLN A 276 -18.20 -6.86 2.19
N ASN A 277 -18.57 -8.10 1.84
CA ASN A 277 -19.65 -8.86 2.48
C ASN A 277 -19.18 -10.09 3.29
N GLY A 278 -17.91 -10.45 3.21
CA GLY A 278 -17.37 -11.62 3.91
C GLY A 278 -15.95 -11.96 3.44
N PRO A 279 -15.34 -13.00 4.03
CA PRO A 279 -14.00 -13.44 3.66
C PRO A 279 -13.96 -14.08 2.28
N TYR A 280 -12.77 -14.05 1.63
CA TYR A 280 -12.51 -14.75 0.38
C TYR A 280 -12.29 -16.25 0.57
N MET A 281 -11.86 -16.67 1.76
CA MET A 281 -11.54 -18.06 2.07
C MET A 281 -11.94 -18.41 3.50
N SER A 282 -11.91 -19.69 3.84
CA SER A 282 -12.16 -20.18 5.20
C SER A 282 -10.98 -19.87 6.13
N LEU A 283 -11.25 -19.85 7.43
CA LEU A 283 -10.18 -19.73 8.45
C LEU A 283 -9.20 -20.90 8.37
N GLU A 284 -9.68 -22.10 8.07
CA GLU A 284 -8.85 -23.29 7.90
C GLU A 284 -7.86 -23.10 6.75
N SER A 285 -8.34 -22.60 5.58
CA SER A 285 -7.47 -22.32 4.43
C SER A 285 -6.44 -21.24 4.76
N PHE A 286 -6.83 -20.18 5.48
CA PHE A 286 -5.87 -19.16 5.92
C PHE A 286 -4.81 -19.76 6.85
N ARG A 287 -5.19 -20.56 7.82
CA ARG A 287 -4.29 -21.21 8.80
C ARG A 287 -3.34 -22.19 8.15
N GLU A 288 -3.77 -22.85 7.09
CA GLU A 288 -2.96 -23.80 6.33
C GLU A 288 -1.98 -23.09 5.40
N PHE A 289 -2.49 -22.21 4.51
CA PHE A 289 -1.70 -21.68 3.40
C PHE A 289 -1.00 -20.34 3.70
N TYR A 290 -1.51 -19.51 4.60
CA TYR A 290 -0.99 -18.14 4.78
C TYR A 290 -0.34 -17.91 6.13
N LYS A 291 -1.01 -18.29 7.20
CA LYS A 291 -0.56 -18.03 8.59
C LYS A 291 0.87 -18.50 8.87
N PRO A 292 1.32 -19.71 8.46
CA PRO A 292 2.68 -20.17 8.77
C PRO A 292 3.77 -19.30 8.17
N TYR A 293 3.55 -18.81 6.95
CA TYR A 293 4.52 -17.99 6.22
C TYR A 293 4.57 -16.57 6.77
N HIS A 294 3.42 -15.95 7.03
CA HIS A 294 3.36 -14.65 7.72
C HIS A 294 4.01 -14.70 9.09
N THR A 295 3.73 -15.76 9.88
CA THR A 295 4.34 -15.94 11.21
C THR A 295 5.86 -16.00 11.13
N ARG A 296 6.43 -16.72 10.18
CA ARG A 296 7.89 -16.81 10.00
C ARG A 296 8.52 -15.48 9.68
N ILE A 297 7.92 -14.71 8.75
CA ILE A 297 8.43 -13.38 8.36
C ILE A 297 8.32 -12.42 9.54
N ASN A 298 7.17 -12.32 10.17
CA ASN A 298 6.92 -11.39 11.26
C ASN A 298 7.76 -11.72 12.50
N SER A 299 7.92 -13.01 12.83
CA SER A 299 8.79 -13.45 13.94
C SER A 299 10.24 -13.03 13.69
N TRP A 300 10.77 -13.24 12.48
CA TRP A 300 12.12 -12.79 12.15
C TRP A 300 12.28 -11.28 12.33
N ILE A 301 11.32 -10.49 11.86
CA ILE A 301 11.34 -9.02 12.01
C ILE A 301 11.38 -8.64 13.48
N HIS A 302 10.54 -9.22 14.32
CA HIS A 302 10.47 -8.92 15.75
C HIS A 302 11.71 -9.37 16.53
N GLU A 303 12.32 -10.51 16.14
CA GLU A 303 13.51 -11.04 16.81
C GLU A 303 14.78 -10.25 16.47
N HIS A 304 14.87 -9.66 15.26
CA HIS A 304 16.11 -9.06 14.77
C HIS A 304 16.07 -7.53 14.67
N THR A 305 14.88 -6.92 14.73
CA THR A 305 14.71 -5.48 14.50
C THR A 305 13.81 -4.83 15.55
N GLN A 306 13.69 -3.49 15.48
CA GLN A 306 12.67 -2.72 16.22
C GLN A 306 11.50 -2.31 15.32
N TRP A 307 11.42 -2.82 14.11
CA TRP A 307 10.39 -2.47 13.15
C TRP A 307 9.04 -3.07 13.54
N LYS A 308 7.97 -2.36 13.18
CA LYS A 308 6.61 -2.88 13.26
C LYS A 308 6.20 -3.46 11.92
N THR A 309 5.53 -4.60 11.95
CA THR A 309 5.02 -5.29 10.75
C THR A 309 3.75 -4.62 10.28
N PHE A 310 3.77 -4.11 9.04
CA PHE A 310 2.63 -3.45 8.40
C PHE A 310 1.95 -4.43 7.46
N PHE A 311 0.68 -4.70 7.70
CA PHE A 311 -0.13 -5.66 6.96
C PHE A 311 -1.34 -4.99 6.32
N HIS A 312 -1.51 -5.18 5.01
CA HIS A 312 -2.68 -4.67 4.30
C HIS A 312 -3.62 -5.82 3.93
N SER A 313 -4.89 -5.66 4.25
CA SER A 313 -5.96 -6.52 3.77
C SER A 313 -7.29 -5.78 3.81
N CYS A 314 -7.86 -5.51 2.65
CA CYS A 314 -9.16 -4.87 2.52
C CYS A 314 -10.31 -5.77 2.97
N GLY A 315 -11.47 -5.15 3.23
CA GLY A 315 -12.75 -5.82 3.35
C GLY A 315 -13.10 -6.34 4.74
N ALA A 316 -13.95 -7.35 4.75
CA ALA A 316 -14.52 -7.98 5.93
C ALA A 316 -13.54 -9.00 6.54
N VAL A 317 -12.53 -8.51 7.28
CA VAL A 317 -11.46 -9.34 7.86
C VAL A 317 -11.64 -9.60 9.37
N ALA A 318 -12.78 -9.25 9.94
CA ALA A 318 -13.04 -9.40 11.38
C ALA A 318 -12.79 -10.83 11.88
N ASP A 319 -13.13 -11.85 11.10
CA ASP A 319 -12.96 -13.26 11.47
C ASP A 319 -11.47 -13.68 11.51
N PHE A 320 -10.59 -12.97 10.80
CA PHE A 320 -9.14 -13.24 10.74
C PHE A 320 -8.31 -12.50 11.80
N LEU A 321 -8.87 -11.55 12.54
CA LEU A 321 -8.09 -10.67 13.42
C LEU A 321 -7.29 -11.45 14.48
N GLN A 322 -7.85 -12.52 15.03
CA GLN A 322 -7.12 -13.37 15.98
C GLN A 322 -5.91 -14.05 15.31
N ASP A 323 -6.08 -14.57 14.09
CA ASP A 323 -5.01 -15.21 13.35
C ASP A 323 -3.95 -14.21 12.88
N PHE A 324 -4.33 -12.99 12.50
CA PHE A 324 -3.40 -11.91 12.18
C PHE A 324 -2.54 -11.54 13.40
N TYR A 325 -3.17 -11.35 14.57
CA TYR A 325 -2.46 -11.06 15.82
C TYR A 325 -1.48 -12.17 16.19
N GLU A 326 -1.92 -13.43 16.14
CA GLU A 326 -1.08 -14.61 16.43
C GLU A 326 0.05 -14.77 15.39
N SER A 327 -0.12 -14.29 14.17
CA SER A 327 0.95 -14.26 13.16
C SER A 327 1.96 -13.13 13.36
N GLY A 328 1.78 -12.28 14.40
CA GLY A 328 2.70 -11.18 14.69
C GLY A 328 2.47 -9.95 13.80
N VAL A 329 1.23 -9.68 13.39
CA VAL A 329 0.87 -8.42 12.73
C VAL A 329 0.74 -7.32 13.78
N ASP A 330 1.51 -6.23 13.65
CA ASP A 330 1.43 -5.06 14.52
C ASP A 330 0.45 -4.01 13.99
N ILE A 331 0.48 -3.76 12.68
CA ILE A 331 -0.29 -2.68 12.02
C ILE A 331 -1.30 -3.29 11.06
N LEU A 332 -2.57 -3.00 11.27
CA LEU A 332 -3.67 -3.37 10.38
C LEU A 332 -4.05 -2.20 9.49
N ASN A 333 -3.98 -2.40 8.18
CA ASN A 333 -4.40 -1.45 7.15
C ASN A 333 -5.20 -2.20 6.05
N PRO A 334 -6.26 -1.61 5.51
CA PRO A 334 -6.98 -0.48 6.08
C PRO A 334 -7.94 -0.93 7.19
N VAL A 335 -8.51 0.04 7.89
CA VAL A 335 -9.66 -0.22 8.75
C VAL A 335 -10.93 0.13 7.94
N GLN A 336 -11.45 -0.83 7.18
CA GLN A 336 -12.58 -0.62 6.27
C GLN A 336 -13.92 -0.79 7.00
N LEU A 337 -14.37 0.25 7.70
CA LEU A 337 -15.56 0.20 8.55
C LEU A 337 -16.88 -0.01 7.80
N SER A 338 -16.89 0.21 6.49
CA SER A 338 -18.05 -0.09 5.62
C SER A 338 -18.21 -1.59 5.31
N ALA A 339 -17.17 -2.41 5.60
CA ALA A 339 -17.22 -3.84 5.37
C ALA A 339 -17.92 -4.58 6.52
N ARG A 340 -18.53 -5.72 6.20
CA ARG A 340 -19.29 -6.53 7.15
C ARG A 340 -18.43 -6.96 8.34
N GLY A 341 -18.92 -6.74 9.56
CA GLY A 341 -18.25 -7.15 10.80
C GLY A 341 -17.16 -6.19 11.26
N MET A 342 -16.81 -5.17 10.48
CA MET A 342 -15.76 -4.19 10.80
C MET A 342 -16.32 -3.00 11.59
N ASP A 343 -17.01 -3.26 12.72
CA ASP A 343 -17.55 -2.21 13.57
C ASP A 343 -16.41 -1.48 14.33
N GLY A 344 -16.34 -0.16 14.18
CA GLY A 344 -15.23 0.63 14.71
C GLY A 344 -15.12 0.61 16.23
N LYS A 345 -16.26 0.57 16.95
CA LYS A 345 -16.28 0.51 18.42
C LYS A 345 -15.78 -0.86 18.89
N MET A 346 -16.30 -1.93 18.29
CA MET A 346 -15.82 -3.30 18.56
C MET A 346 -14.32 -3.42 18.29
N LEU A 347 -13.83 -2.90 17.15
CA LEU A 347 -12.41 -2.93 16.82
C LEU A 347 -11.57 -2.20 17.88
N LYS A 348 -11.96 -1.00 18.27
CA LYS A 348 -11.21 -0.23 19.29
C LYS A 348 -11.23 -0.91 20.65
N GLU A 349 -12.38 -1.45 21.09
CA GLU A 349 -12.54 -2.08 22.40
C GLU A 349 -11.84 -3.43 22.51
N GLN A 350 -11.83 -4.25 21.45
CA GLN A 350 -11.32 -5.63 21.52
C GLN A 350 -9.90 -5.79 20.92
N TRP A 351 -9.50 -4.88 20.03
CA TRP A 351 -8.28 -5.00 19.26
C TRP A 351 -7.36 -3.77 19.32
N GLY A 352 -7.83 -2.66 19.93
CA GLY A 352 -7.08 -1.41 19.96
C GLY A 352 -5.81 -1.43 20.79
N ASP A 353 -5.63 -2.45 21.65
CA ASP A 353 -4.40 -2.73 22.41
C ASP A 353 -3.47 -3.74 21.72
N LYS A 354 -3.94 -4.35 20.63
CA LYS A 354 -3.23 -5.39 19.88
C LYS A 354 -2.75 -4.93 18.52
N PHE A 355 -3.55 -4.12 17.83
CA PHE A 355 -3.21 -3.56 16.52
C PHE A 355 -3.09 -2.04 16.57
N VAL A 356 -2.11 -1.53 15.87
CA VAL A 356 -2.14 -0.15 15.40
C VAL A 356 -3.05 -0.10 14.19
N PHE A 357 -4.12 0.68 14.28
CA PHE A 357 -5.02 0.92 13.15
C PHE A 357 -4.45 2.01 12.24
N TRP A 358 -4.12 1.64 11.01
CA TRP A 358 -3.60 2.58 10.02
C TRP A 358 -4.61 2.75 8.88
N GLY A 359 -5.20 3.94 8.77
CA GLY A 359 -6.31 4.21 7.87
C GLY A 359 -7.68 4.10 8.54
N GLY A 360 -8.74 4.14 7.75
CA GLY A 360 -10.13 4.17 8.26
C GLY A 360 -10.62 5.54 8.67
N GLY A 361 -9.84 6.61 8.40
CA GLY A 361 -10.17 7.98 8.77
C GLY A 361 -11.38 8.57 8.05
N VAL A 362 -11.65 8.11 6.83
CA VAL A 362 -12.86 8.45 6.05
C VAL A 362 -13.10 7.39 4.97
N ASP A 363 -14.37 7.11 4.69
CA ASP A 363 -14.80 6.17 3.65
C ASP A 363 -14.49 6.70 2.25
N THR A 364 -13.67 5.95 1.50
CA THR A 364 -13.24 6.29 0.13
C THR A 364 -14.19 5.80 -0.95
N GLN A 365 -15.22 5.02 -0.59
CA GLN A 365 -16.22 4.49 -1.53
C GLN A 365 -17.49 5.34 -1.58
N LYS A 366 -17.82 6.06 -0.50
CA LYS A 366 -19.08 6.81 -0.37
C LYS A 366 -18.84 8.27 0.07
N THR A 367 -18.42 8.48 1.30
CA THR A 367 -18.42 9.82 1.90
C THR A 367 -17.40 10.73 1.24
N LEU A 368 -16.16 10.28 1.09
CA LEU A 368 -15.11 11.14 0.54
C LEU A 368 -15.38 11.55 -0.92
N PRO A 369 -15.77 10.64 -1.84
CA PRO A 369 -16.04 11.01 -3.23
C PRO A 369 -17.42 11.60 -3.50
N PHE A 370 -18.44 11.29 -2.71
CA PHE A 370 -19.83 11.60 -3.04
C PHE A 370 -20.62 12.31 -1.94
N GLY A 371 -20.08 12.41 -0.73
CA GLY A 371 -20.67 13.19 0.37
C GLY A 371 -20.46 14.70 0.20
N THR A 372 -21.13 15.49 1.04
CA THR A 372 -20.86 16.92 1.17
C THR A 372 -19.60 17.16 2.00
N PRO A 373 -18.96 18.35 1.91
CA PRO A 373 -17.85 18.72 2.78
C PRO A 373 -18.18 18.59 4.28
N GLU A 374 -19.42 18.90 4.67
CA GLU A 374 -19.89 18.78 6.06
C GLU A 374 -19.95 17.31 6.51
N GLU A 375 -20.43 16.39 5.67
CA GLU A 375 -20.46 14.95 5.96
C GLU A 375 -19.04 14.38 6.07
N VAL A 376 -18.12 14.81 5.20
CA VAL A 376 -16.70 14.43 5.29
C VAL A 376 -16.08 14.93 6.58
N TYR A 377 -16.28 16.21 6.92
CA TYR A 377 -15.77 16.79 8.16
C TYR A 377 -16.29 16.04 9.38
N GLN A 378 -17.58 15.72 9.40
CA GLN A 378 -18.22 15.00 10.53
C GLN A 378 -17.64 13.59 10.64
N GLU A 379 -17.60 12.81 9.56
CA GLU A 379 -17.06 11.44 9.59
C GLU A 379 -15.61 11.43 10.07
N VAL A 380 -14.75 12.31 9.55
CA VAL A 380 -13.34 12.42 9.98
C VAL A 380 -13.26 12.70 11.48
N THR A 381 -14.06 13.63 11.98
CA THR A 381 -14.10 13.97 13.43
C THR A 381 -14.49 12.76 14.26
N GLU A 382 -15.58 12.06 13.89
CA GLU A 382 -16.04 10.84 14.57
C GLU A 382 -14.96 9.74 14.60
N ARG A 383 -14.24 9.54 13.48
CA ARG A 383 -13.14 8.56 13.40
C ARG A 383 -11.97 8.93 14.30
N LEU A 384 -11.60 10.21 14.31
CA LEU A 384 -10.53 10.71 15.17
C LEU A 384 -10.89 10.54 16.65
N GLU A 385 -12.10 10.90 17.07
CA GLU A 385 -12.58 10.73 18.45
C GLU A 385 -12.61 9.26 18.88
N LEU A 386 -12.97 8.36 17.95
CA LEU A 386 -13.06 6.93 18.21
C LEU A 386 -11.69 6.27 18.37
N PHE A 387 -10.77 6.54 17.43
CA PHE A 387 -9.56 5.74 17.32
C PHE A 387 -8.32 6.34 17.97
N SER A 388 -8.20 7.69 18.09
CA SER A 388 -6.95 8.31 18.52
C SER A 388 -6.67 8.18 20.01
N LYS A 389 -7.71 8.06 20.84
CA LYS A 389 -7.57 7.99 22.29
C LYS A 389 -6.75 6.76 22.71
N GLY A 390 -5.72 6.98 23.54
CA GLY A 390 -4.85 5.92 24.04
C GLY A 390 -3.79 5.47 23.03
N GLY A 391 -3.61 6.19 21.91
CA GLY A 391 -2.65 5.81 20.88
C GLY A 391 -3.13 4.69 19.95
N GLY A 392 -2.20 4.10 19.19
CA GLY A 392 -2.51 2.98 18.27
C GLY A 392 -3.35 3.37 17.06
N PHE A 393 -3.32 4.64 16.63
CA PHE A 393 -4.02 5.09 15.43
C PHE A 393 -3.19 6.05 14.59
N VAL A 394 -3.03 5.73 13.30
CA VAL A 394 -2.47 6.60 12.26
C VAL A 394 -3.59 6.99 11.31
N PHE A 395 -3.87 8.30 11.22
CA PHE A 395 -4.87 8.78 10.29
C PHE A 395 -4.38 8.66 8.85
N ASN A 396 -5.15 7.95 8.07
CA ASN A 396 -5.15 7.92 6.61
C ASN A 396 -6.59 7.62 6.16
N THR A 397 -6.93 7.84 4.90
CA THR A 397 -8.19 7.38 4.31
C THR A 397 -8.30 5.85 4.35
N VAL A 398 -9.47 5.27 4.11
CA VAL A 398 -9.62 3.79 4.08
C VAL A 398 -8.69 3.18 3.04
N HIS A 399 -8.59 3.81 1.86
CA HIS A 399 -7.68 3.40 0.78
C HIS A 399 -7.20 4.65 0.03
N ASN A 400 -6.48 4.49 -1.08
CA ASN A 400 -6.00 5.58 -1.92
C ASN A 400 -7.11 6.55 -2.31
N ILE A 401 -6.81 7.84 -2.22
CA ILE A 401 -7.71 8.92 -2.69
C ILE A 401 -7.76 8.88 -4.21
N GLN A 402 -8.94 8.66 -4.78
CA GLN A 402 -9.15 8.50 -6.21
C GLN A 402 -9.31 9.83 -6.95
N ALA A 403 -9.22 9.77 -8.30
CA ALA A 403 -9.27 10.94 -9.19
C ALA A 403 -10.55 11.76 -9.10
N ASN A 404 -11.68 11.12 -8.77
CA ASN A 404 -13.01 11.70 -8.73
C ASN A 404 -13.36 12.40 -7.40
N VAL A 405 -12.45 12.40 -6.44
CA VAL A 405 -12.70 13.05 -5.13
C VAL A 405 -12.70 14.58 -5.31
N PRO A 406 -13.81 15.28 -4.94
CA PRO A 406 -13.88 16.73 -4.99
C PRO A 406 -12.83 17.36 -4.07
N VAL A 407 -12.22 18.45 -4.54
CA VAL A 407 -11.19 19.14 -3.76
C VAL A 407 -11.75 19.77 -2.48
N GLU A 408 -13.03 20.15 -2.49
CA GLU A 408 -13.76 20.67 -1.33
C GLU A 408 -13.87 19.61 -0.23
N ASN A 409 -14.04 18.34 -0.59
CA ASN A 409 -14.07 17.23 0.34
C ASN A 409 -12.68 16.94 0.92
N LEU A 410 -11.63 17.04 0.11
CA LEU A 410 -10.25 16.96 0.61
C LEU A 410 -9.95 18.12 1.58
N ALA A 411 -10.39 19.33 1.26
CA ALA A 411 -10.23 20.48 2.13
C ALA A 411 -10.97 20.30 3.46
N ALA A 412 -12.19 19.76 3.45
CA ALA A 412 -12.96 19.45 4.66
C ALA A 412 -12.30 18.37 5.52
N MET A 413 -11.77 17.31 4.90
CA MET A 413 -11.01 16.25 5.60
C MET A 413 -9.80 16.83 6.35
N PHE A 414 -8.95 17.61 5.67
CA PHE A 414 -7.79 18.22 6.31
C PHE A 414 -8.17 19.34 7.28
N GLN A 415 -9.32 20.01 7.10
CA GLN A 415 -9.83 20.97 8.08
C GLN A 415 -10.19 20.26 9.39
N ALA A 416 -10.93 19.15 9.33
CA ALA A 416 -11.28 18.35 10.52
C ALA A 416 -10.04 17.85 11.25
N LEU A 417 -9.03 17.35 10.53
CA LEU A 417 -7.73 16.96 11.05
C LEU A 417 -7.03 18.10 11.79
N ASN A 418 -6.95 19.27 11.17
CA ASN A 418 -6.27 20.42 11.73
C ASN A 418 -6.99 20.91 13.00
N ASP A 419 -8.32 20.96 12.98
CA ASP A 419 -9.13 21.37 14.12
C ASP A 419 -8.94 20.38 15.29
N PHE A 420 -8.95 19.08 15.04
CA PHE A 420 -8.69 18.05 16.04
C PHE A 420 -7.26 18.15 16.62
N ARG A 421 -6.26 18.40 15.79
CA ARG A 421 -4.86 18.59 16.21
C ARG A 421 -4.59 19.94 16.85
N GLY A 422 -5.56 20.86 16.91
CA GLY A 422 -5.39 22.21 17.42
C GLY A 422 -4.50 23.11 16.55
N ILE A 423 -4.35 22.79 15.28
CA ILE A 423 -3.56 23.56 14.31
C ILE A 423 -4.42 24.72 13.78
N LYS A 424 -4.11 25.95 14.21
CA LYS A 424 -4.83 27.15 13.76
C LYS A 424 -4.47 27.49 12.32
N LYS A 425 -5.46 27.89 11.50
CA LYS A 425 -5.20 28.50 10.17
C LYS A 425 -4.27 29.71 10.39
N ARG A 426 -3.09 29.67 9.79
CA ARG A 426 -2.31 30.90 9.62
C ARG A 426 -3.02 31.74 8.55
N ASN A 427 -3.59 32.88 8.97
CA ASN A 427 -4.18 33.90 8.08
C ASN A 427 -3.16 34.36 7.04
#